data_3c20687142ca879290d9e55236d858e3
#
_entry.id   3c20687142ca879290d9e55236d858e3
#
_cell.length_a   1.000
_cell.length_b   1.000
_cell.length_c   1.000
_cell.angle_alpha   90.00
_cell.angle_beta   90.00
_cell.angle_gamma   90.00
#
_symmetry.space_group_name_H-M   'P 1'
#
loop_
_entity.id
_entity.type
_entity.pdbx_description
1 polymer ?
#
loop_
_entity_poly.entity_id
_entity_poly.type
_entity_poly.pdbx_seq_one_letter_code
_entity_poly.pdbx_strand_id
1 'polypeptide(L)'
;SFDRAPSKPSWAIYHHDLPQTLTLLELIGKAQNFHMFDTFLRHAREGVLPNYSFIEPRYYSDIGLFPPRINLPNDMHPPHIVCFGDQLVATVYNALRSNMDAWKKTMLVIVFDEHGGCYDHAPPPQAIPPGPVIGGNPNPIFTFDRYGVRVPAVIASPYIQPGTILRPSDNYPEDGATPFDHASVINTLRHRFELGAPLTARVEAAPTLERVLNRDTPENLGPETIAASECKVSLFYKIQCQFELWNDFQASLHDMARKLPTADHGRAQVFLGRHVTRDDPQKPDGVHSSFGAMWRHGTYLAMKPFGWRR
;
A
#
# COMPACT_ATOMS: atom_id res chain seq x y z
N SER A 1 -6.85 -18.35 4.53
CA SER A 1 -7.40 -17.00 4.30
C SER A 1 -8.50 -16.68 5.33
N PHE A 2 -8.79 -15.41 5.54
CA PHE A 2 -9.80 -14.93 6.51
C PHE A 2 -11.16 -15.62 6.34
N ASP A 3 -11.65 -15.79 5.12
CA ASP A 3 -12.96 -16.42 4.83
C ASP A 3 -13.01 -17.90 5.18
N ARG A 4 -11.86 -18.57 5.27
CA ARG A 4 -11.75 -20.01 5.56
C ARG A 4 -11.38 -20.29 7.02
N ALA A 5 -10.98 -19.27 7.78
CA ALA A 5 -10.66 -19.42 9.18
C ALA A 5 -11.91 -19.81 10.01
N PRO A 6 -11.79 -20.65 11.03
CA PRO A 6 -12.92 -20.99 11.89
C PRO A 6 -13.57 -19.76 12.53
N SER A 7 -12.77 -18.78 12.94
CA SER A 7 -13.21 -17.52 13.54
C SER A 7 -13.82 -16.53 12.54
N LYS A 8 -13.63 -16.75 11.23
CA LYS A 8 -14.09 -15.89 10.14
C LYS A 8 -13.88 -14.39 10.40
N PRO A 9 -12.64 -13.96 10.69
CA PRO A 9 -12.40 -12.57 11.00
C PRO A 9 -12.79 -11.67 9.82
N SER A 10 -13.44 -10.56 10.11
CA SER A 10 -13.82 -9.58 9.09
C SER A 10 -12.59 -8.85 8.54
N TRP A 11 -12.62 -8.50 7.26
CA TRP A 11 -11.52 -7.80 6.64
C TRP A 11 -12.00 -6.83 5.55
N ALA A 12 -11.24 -5.79 5.32
CA ALA A 12 -11.45 -4.83 4.25
C ALA A 12 -10.15 -4.26 3.70
N ILE A 13 -10.20 -3.82 2.45
CA ILE A 13 -9.18 -3.06 1.76
C ILE A 13 -9.74 -1.68 1.48
N TYR A 14 -9.03 -0.65 1.96
CA TYR A 14 -9.39 0.75 1.76
C TYR A 14 -8.39 1.40 0.81
N HIS A 15 -8.88 2.08 -0.19
CA HIS A 15 -8.05 2.62 -1.27
C HIS A 15 -8.57 3.97 -1.76
N HIS A 16 -7.72 4.75 -2.39
CA HIS A 16 -8.09 6.04 -2.96
C HIS A 16 -8.46 5.94 -4.45
N ASP A 17 -7.73 5.10 -5.17
CA ASP A 17 -7.83 4.91 -6.61
C ASP A 17 -7.71 3.42 -6.96
N LEU A 18 -7.04 3.04 -8.05
CA LEU A 18 -6.86 1.63 -8.43
C LEU A 18 -5.98 0.90 -7.40
N PRO A 19 -6.54 -0.02 -6.59
CA PRO A 19 -5.74 -0.71 -5.60
C PRO A 19 -4.85 -1.78 -6.23
N GLN A 20 -3.60 -1.85 -5.78
CA GLN A 20 -2.63 -2.84 -6.20
C GLN A 20 -3.11 -4.27 -5.89
N THR A 21 -3.79 -4.44 -4.76
CA THR A 21 -4.35 -5.74 -4.33
C THR A 21 -5.41 -6.30 -5.28
N LEU A 22 -5.99 -5.48 -6.16
CA LEU A 22 -6.92 -5.96 -7.19
C LEU A 22 -6.28 -6.93 -8.19
N THR A 23 -4.94 -6.92 -8.29
CA THR A 23 -4.18 -7.82 -9.14
C THR A 23 -4.04 -9.25 -8.57
N LEU A 24 -4.44 -9.46 -7.31
CA LEU A 24 -4.42 -10.76 -6.67
C LEU A 24 -5.65 -11.57 -7.06
N LEU A 25 -5.44 -12.69 -7.77
CA LEU A 25 -6.51 -13.52 -8.30
C LEU A 25 -7.47 -14.05 -7.22
N GLU A 26 -6.98 -14.31 -6.01
CA GLU A 26 -7.78 -14.78 -4.89
C GLU A 26 -8.77 -13.74 -4.35
N LEU A 27 -8.60 -12.48 -4.74
CA LEU A 27 -9.51 -11.40 -4.38
C LEU A 27 -10.61 -11.16 -5.44
N ILE A 28 -10.57 -11.88 -6.55
CA ILE A 28 -11.63 -11.88 -7.56
C ILE A 28 -12.95 -12.31 -6.89
N GLY A 29 -14.01 -11.55 -7.12
CA GLY A 29 -15.32 -11.79 -6.49
C GLY A 29 -15.44 -11.32 -5.03
N LYS A 30 -14.42 -10.65 -4.46
CA LYS A 30 -14.43 -10.08 -3.09
C LYS A 30 -14.67 -8.58 -3.08
N ALA A 31 -15.27 -8.04 -4.08
CA ALA A 31 -15.44 -6.61 -4.26
C ALA A 31 -16.21 -5.90 -3.12
N GLN A 32 -17.02 -6.64 -2.35
CA GLN A 32 -17.69 -6.13 -1.15
C GLN A 32 -16.72 -5.77 -0.02
N ASN A 33 -15.48 -6.25 -0.08
CA ASN A 33 -14.43 -5.95 0.88
C ASN A 33 -13.56 -4.75 0.48
N PHE A 34 -13.78 -4.19 -0.71
CA PHE A 34 -13.05 -3.01 -1.19
C PHE A 34 -13.87 -1.75 -0.98
N HIS A 35 -13.29 -0.78 -0.32
CA HIS A 35 -13.95 0.47 0.04
C HIS A 35 -13.05 1.67 -0.27
N MET A 36 -13.68 2.79 -0.62
CA MET A 36 -12.96 4.06 -0.75
C MET A 36 -12.39 4.51 0.60
N PHE A 37 -11.29 5.23 0.60
CA PHE A 37 -10.59 5.71 1.80
C PHE A 37 -11.49 6.56 2.72
N ASP A 38 -12.42 7.33 2.17
CA ASP A 38 -13.39 8.08 3.00
C ASP A 38 -14.26 7.16 3.87
N THR A 39 -14.52 5.93 3.41
CA THR A 39 -15.20 4.92 4.22
C THR A 39 -14.32 4.45 5.38
N PHE A 40 -12.99 4.31 5.18
CA PHE A 40 -12.07 4.05 6.29
C PHE A 40 -12.17 5.14 7.36
N LEU A 41 -12.12 6.40 6.96
CA LEU A 41 -12.19 7.53 7.90
C LEU A 41 -13.49 7.51 8.71
N ARG A 42 -14.60 7.17 8.08
CA ARG A 42 -15.88 7.01 8.76
C ARG A 42 -15.88 5.81 9.71
N HIS A 43 -15.50 4.63 9.23
CA HIS A 43 -15.45 3.41 10.04
C HIS A 43 -14.51 3.54 11.26
N ALA A 44 -13.37 4.23 11.09
CA ALA A 44 -12.44 4.48 12.18
C ALA A 44 -13.07 5.36 13.27
N ARG A 45 -13.71 6.46 12.89
CA ARG A 45 -14.40 7.37 13.82
C ARG A 45 -15.57 6.69 14.55
N GLU A 46 -16.32 5.88 13.82
CA GLU A 46 -17.45 5.12 14.37
C GLU A 46 -17.02 3.90 15.21
N GLY A 47 -15.75 3.51 15.13
CA GLY A 47 -15.20 2.35 15.84
C GLY A 47 -15.68 1.00 15.28
N VAL A 48 -16.07 0.96 14.00
CA VAL A 48 -16.62 -0.21 13.31
C VAL A 48 -15.68 -0.80 12.25
N LEU A 49 -14.39 -0.52 12.35
CA LEU A 49 -13.40 -1.14 11.47
C LEU A 49 -13.45 -2.67 11.58
N PRO A 50 -13.24 -3.41 10.49
CA PRO A 50 -13.12 -4.85 10.53
C PRO A 50 -11.86 -5.30 11.30
N ASN A 51 -11.77 -6.59 11.62
CA ASN A 51 -10.65 -7.17 12.36
C ASN A 51 -9.30 -6.94 11.66
N TYR A 52 -9.29 -6.94 10.32
CA TYR A 52 -8.14 -6.58 9.51
C TYR A 52 -8.52 -5.51 8.50
N SER A 53 -7.81 -4.40 8.51
CA SER A 53 -7.96 -3.28 7.60
C SER A 53 -6.65 -3.04 6.87
N PHE A 54 -6.65 -3.18 5.55
CA PHE A 54 -5.51 -2.85 4.71
C PHE A 54 -5.77 -1.52 4.01
N ILE A 55 -4.81 -0.62 4.05
CA ILE A 55 -4.96 0.73 3.48
C ILE A 55 -3.91 0.88 2.38
N GLU A 56 -4.38 1.20 1.18
CA GLU A 56 -3.53 1.56 0.05
C GLU A 56 -3.51 3.06 -0.19
N PRO A 57 -2.33 3.63 -0.49
CA PRO A 57 -2.21 5.04 -0.81
C PRO A 57 -2.88 5.38 -2.15
N ARG A 58 -2.88 6.67 -2.51
CA ARG A 58 -3.22 7.13 -3.85
C ARG A 58 -2.00 7.02 -4.74
N TYR A 59 -2.15 6.31 -5.85
CA TYR A 59 -1.09 6.11 -6.84
C TYR A 59 -1.15 7.10 -8.00
N TYR A 60 -2.33 7.67 -8.28
CA TYR A 60 -2.56 8.56 -9.43
C TYR A 60 -3.05 9.92 -8.98
N SER A 61 -2.65 10.97 -9.72
CA SER A 61 -3.24 12.29 -9.53
C SER A 61 -4.67 12.33 -10.07
N ASP A 62 -5.58 12.98 -9.36
CA ASP A 62 -6.94 13.21 -9.83
C ASP A 62 -7.38 14.67 -9.61
N ILE A 63 -8.44 15.07 -10.31
CA ILE A 63 -9.06 16.37 -10.15
C ILE A 63 -10.41 16.19 -9.46
N GLY A 64 -10.52 16.67 -8.22
CA GLY A 64 -11.77 16.83 -7.53
C GLY A 64 -12.52 18.05 -8.08
N LEU A 65 -13.80 17.90 -8.42
CA LEU A 65 -14.60 18.95 -9.04
C LEU A 65 -15.25 19.89 -8.03
N PHE A 66 -15.62 19.39 -6.84
CA PHE A 66 -16.38 20.16 -5.85
C PHE A 66 -15.84 19.92 -4.43
N PRO A 67 -15.14 20.88 -3.82
CA PRO A 67 -14.52 22.07 -4.44
C PRO A 67 -13.40 21.67 -5.42
N PRO A 68 -13.09 22.49 -6.43
CA PRO A 68 -12.01 22.18 -7.35
C PRO A 68 -10.69 22.01 -6.61
N ARG A 69 -10.09 20.84 -6.73
CA ARG A 69 -8.80 20.52 -6.11
C ARG A 69 -8.04 19.49 -6.95
N ILE A 70 -6.74 19.58 -6.90
CA ILE A 70 -5.86 18.58 -7.49
C ILE A 70 -5.36 17.71 -6.33
N ASN A 71 -5.76 16.45 -6.34
CA ASN A 71 -5.25 15.47 -5.41
C ASN A 71 -4.00 14.82 -6.01
N LEU A 72 -2.88 14.94 -5.33
CA LEU A 72 -1.62 14.35 -5.75
C LEU A 72 -1.49 12.93 -5.22
N PRO A 73 -0.62 12.07 -5.81
CA PRO A 73 -0.26 10.79 -5.23
C PRO A 73 0.22 10.96 -3.80
N ASN A 74 -0.12 10.02 -2.92
CA ASN A 74 0.31 10.00 -1.54
C ASN A 74 0.96 8.67 -1.12
N ASP A 75 1.36 7.86 -2.10
CA ASP A 75 2.41 6.88 -1.98
C ASP A 75 3.78 7.58 -1.93
N MET A 76 4.81 6.86 -1.51
CA MET A 76 6.16 7.42 -1.40
C MET A 76 7.11 6.90 -2.48
N HIS A 77 6.58 6.23 -3.51
CA HIS A 77 7.38 5.75 -4.64
C HIS A 77 7.96 6.92 -5.46
N PRO A 78 9.26 6.95 -5.75
CA PRO A 78 9.83 8.00 -6.60
C PRO A 78 9.14 8.07 -7.98
N PRO A 79 8.90 9.24 -8.55
CA PRO A 79 9.33 10.57 -8.09
C PRO A 79 8.31 11.31 -7.20
N HIS A 80 7.35 10.61 -6.59
CA HIS A 80 6.33 11.25 -5.77
C HIS A 80 6.92 11.89 -4.50
N ILE A 81 6.22 12.91 -3.99
CA ILE A 81 6.69 13.70 -2.85
C ILE A 81 6.32 12.97 -1.55
N VAL A 82 7.33 12.53 -0.81
CA VAL A 82 7.20 11.78 0.46
C VAL A 82 6.27 12.45 1.47
N CYS A 83 6.23 13.78 1.52
CA CYS A 83 5.39 14.46 2.53
C CYS A 83 3.88 14.21 2.35
N PHE A 84 3.40 13.84 1.16
CA PHE A 84 2.00 13.43 0.98
C PHE A 84 1.71 12.06 1.61
N GLY A 85 2.67 11.15 1.56
CA GLY A 85 2.58 9.89 2.30
C GLY A 85 2.61 10.11 3.81
N ASP A 86 3.44 11.03 4.29
CA ASP A 86 3.43 11.43 5.70
C ASP A 86 2.08 12.03 6.14
N GLN A 87 1.45 12.84 5.28
CA GLN A 87 0.08 13.32 5.52
C GLN A 87 -0.94 12.17 5.57
N LEU A 88 -0.79 11.15 4.73
CA LEU A 88 -1.63 9.95 4.78
C LEU A 88 -1.48 9.25 6.13
N VAL A 89 -0.25 9.02 6.58
CA VAL A 89 0.04 8.39 7.89
C VAL A 89 -0.61 9.18 9.02
N ALA A 90 -0.43 10.51 9.04
CA ALA A 90 -1.05 11.37 10.04
C ALA A 90 -2.58 11.29 10.00
N THR A 91 -3.18 11.27 8.82
CA THR A 91 -4.63 11.17 8.63
C THR A 91 -5.16 9.84 9.17
N VAL A 92 -4.48 8.73 8.87
CA VAL A 92 -4.84 7.39 9.35
C VAL A 92 -4.75 7.33 10.89
N TYR A 93 -3.61 7.76 11.45
CA TYR A 93 -3.43 7.77 12.90
C TYR A 93 -4.52 8.60 13.60
N ASN A 94 -4.75 9.83 13.15
CA ASN A 94 -5.71 10.74 13.76
C ASN A 94 -7.15 10.18 13.67
N ALA A 95 -7.50 9.51 12.57
CA ALA A 95 -8.79 8.85 12.42
C ALA A 95 -8.96 7.69 13.41
N LEU A 96 -7.95 6.82 13.56
CA LEU A 96 -7.96 5.73 14.54
C LEU A 96 -8.03 6.26 15.96
N ARG A 97 -7.24 7.28 16.26
CA ARG A 97 -7.12 7.88 17.60
C ARG A 97 -8.39 8.62 18.04
N SER A 98 -9.23 9.06 17.09
CA SER A 98 -10.47 9.78 17.38
C SER A 98 -11.53 8.92 18.07
N ASN A 99 -11.47 7.59 17.97
CA ASN A 99 -12.33 6.68 18.72
C ASN A 99 -11.49 5.90 19.74
N MET A 100 -11.57 6.31 21.00
CA MET A 100 -10.72 5.80 22.08
C MET A 100 -10.96 4.30 22.36
N ASP A 101 -12.19 3.85 22.31
CA ASP A 101 -12.54 2.45 22.60
C ASP A 101 -12.06 1.50 21.50
N ALA A 102 -12.07 1.95 20.26
CA ALA A 102 -11.49 1.22 19.14
C ALA A 102 -9.96 1.30 19.18
N TRP A 103 -9.38 2.49 19.46
CA TRP A 103 -7.93 2.66 19.53
C TRP A 103 -7.28 1.73 20.56
N LYS A 104 -7.88 1.57 21.73
CA LYS A 104 -7.41 0.65 22.78
C LYS A 104 -7.34 -0.81 22.34
N LYS A 105 -7.89 -1.16 21.19
CA LYS A 105 -7.91 -2.52 20.63
C LYS A 105 -7.18 -2.61 19.28
N THR A 106 -6.50 -1.53 18.89
CA THR A 106 -5.88 -1.40 17.57
C THR A 106 -4.36 -1.54 17.65
N MET A 107 -3.81 -2.25 16.68
CA MET A 107 -2.38 -2.20 16.33
C MET A 107 -2.27 -1.66 14.90
N LEU A 108 -1.70 -0.48 14.76
CA LEU A 108 -1.37 0.12 13.46
C LEU A 108 0.03 -0.31 13.07
N VAL A 109 0.17 -0.93 11.90
CA VAL A 109 1.45 -1.29 11.28
C VAL A 109 1.63 -0.44 10.04
N ILE A 110 2.71 0.32 9.99
CA ILE A 110 3.13 1.12 8.83
C ILE A 110 4.40 0.48 8.31
N VAL A 111 4.37 0.00 7.07
CA VAL A 111 5.50 -0.69 6.44
C VAL A 111 5.58 -0.29 4.98
N PHE A 112 6.78 -0.21 4.46
CA PHE A 112 7.03 0.02 3.04
C PHE A 112 7.16 -1.32 2.33
N ASP A 113 6.65 -1.41 1.11
CA ASP A 113 6.72 -2.61 0.27
C ASP A 113 8.13 -2.86 -0.26
N GLU A 114 8.85 -1.78 -0.61
CA GLU A 114 10.24 -1.84 -1.08
C GLU A 114 10.98 -0.53 -0.74
N HIS A 115 12.26 -0.44 -1.08
CA HIS A 115 13.18 0.61 -0.62
C HIS A 115 13.18 1.88 -1.51
N GLY A 116 12.34 1.97 -2.54
CA GLY A 116 12.25 3.12 -3.44
C GLY A 116 13.53 3.38 -4.25
N GLY A 117 14.38 2.35 -4.47
CA GLY A 117 15.68 2.51 -5.11
C GLY A 117 16.76 3.14 -4.22
N CYS A 118 16.47 3.41 -2.94
CA CYS A 118 17.44 4.01 -2.02
C CYS A 118 18.53 3.00 -1.62
N TYR A 119 19.76 3.49 -1.51
CA TYR A 119 20.89 2.68 -1.06
C TYR A 119 20.80 2.38 0.44
N ASP A 120 21.19 1.15 0.83
CA ASP A 120 21.41 0.76 2.21
C ASP A 120 22.85 0.22 2.37
N HIS A 121 23.53 0.62 3.43
CA HIS A 121 24.88 0.15 3.74
C HIS A 121 24.92 -1.28 4.30
N ALA A 122 23.79 -1.82 4.79
CA ALA A 122 23.72 -3.18 5.31
C ALA A 122 23.43 -4.17 4.17
N PRO A 123 24.30 -5.17 3.94
CA PRO A 123 24.04 -6.17 2.93
C PRO A 123 22.84 -7.03 3.34
N PRO A 124 21.94 -7.35 2.40
CA PRO A 124 20.80 -8.23 2.69
C PRO A 124 21.27 -9.60 3.17
N PRO A 125 20.75 -10.12 4.30
CA PRO A 125 21.12 -11.41 4.83
C PRO A 125 20.51 -12.57 4.05
N GLN A 126 20.93 -13.79 4.37
CA GLN A 126 20.32 -15.02 3.85
C GLN A 126 18.86 -15.15 4.29
N ALA A 127 18.04 -15.70 3.43
CA ALA A 127 16.62 -15.90 3.64
C ALA A 127 16.19 -17.34 3.35
N ILE A 128 15.15 -17.80 4.00
CA ILE A 128 14.50 -19.05 3.65
C ILE A 128 13.66 -18.82 2.40
N PRO A 129 13.90 -19.55 1.29
CA PRO A 129 13.08 -19.44 0.09
C PRO A 129 11.58 -19.71 0.40
N PRO A 130 10.65 -19.07 -0.28
CA PRO A 130 9.21 -19.31 -0.04
C PRO A 130 8.77 -20.74 -0.43
N GLY A 131 9.49 -21.38 -1.32
CA GLY A 131 9.24 -22.72 -1.82
C GLY A 131 10.07 -23.01 -3.07
N PRO A 132 9.92 -24.19 -3.68
CA PRO A 132 10.58 -24.47 -4.93
C PRO A 132 10.14 -23.45 -5.99
N VAL A 133 11.07 -23.00 -6.81
CA VAL A 133 10.75 -22.12 -7.95
C VAL A 133 9.88 -22.90 -8.92
N ILE A 134 8.58 -22.65 -8.86
CA ILE A 134 7.61 -23.25 -9.78
C ILE A 134 7.60 -22.40 -11.05
N GLY A 135 8.16 -22.93 -12.09
CA GLY A 135 8.12 -22.31 -13.41
C GLY A 135 9.31 -22.75 -14.22
N GLY A 136 9.06 -23.38 -15.34
CA GLY A 136 10.04 -23.95 -16.27
C GLY A 136 11.01 -22.94 -16.89
N ASN A 137 11.54 -22.02 -16.12
CA ASN A 137 12.72 -21.25 -16.51
C ASN A 137 13.93 -22.16 -16.32
N PRO A 138 14.58 -22.59 -17.38
CA PRO A 138 15.77 -23.45 -17.31
C PRO A 138 16.97 -22.79 -16.65
N ASN A 139 16.92 -21.48 -16.36
CA ASN A 139 17.88 -20.73 -15.59
C ASN A 139 17.16 -19.98 -14.47
N PRO A 140 17.02 -20.53 -13.26
CA PRO A 140 16.57 -19.77 -12.11
C PRO A 140 17.62 -18.70 -11.81
N ILE A 141 17.40 -17.50 -12.38
CA ILE A 141 18.30 -16.35 -12.19
C ILE A 141 18.27 -15.89 -10.73
N PHE A 142 17.20 -16.25 -10.00
CA PHE A 142 17.00 -15.83 -8.61
C PHE A 142 16.42 -16.97 -7.77
N THR A 143 17.09 -17.33 -6.69
CA THR A 143 16.76 -18.47 -5.81
C THR A 143 15.84 -18.08 -4.64
N PHE A 144 15.59 -16.79 -4.43
CA PHE A 144 14.81 -16.26 -3.30
C PHE A 144 15.38 -16.62 -1.92
N ASP A 145 16.68 -16.94 -1.85
CA ASP A 145 17.42 -17.32 -0.64
C ASP A 145 18.12 -16.13 0.05
N ARG A 146 17.81 -14.90 -0.38
CA ARG A 146 18.31 -13.65 0.18
C ARG A 146 17.16 -12.67 0.38
N TYR A 147 17.23 -11.92 1.48
CA TYR A 147 16.31 -10.79 1.69
C TYR A 147 16.62 -9.64 0.73
N GLY A 148 15.71 -8.69 0.64
CA GLY A 148 15.91 -7.41 -0.04
C GLY A 148 16.61 -6.38 0.84
N VAL A 149 16.77 -5.18 0.32
CA VAL A 149 17.22 -4.01 1.05
C VAL A 149 16.23 -3.71 2.18
N ARG A 150 16.72 -3.23 3.34
CA ARG A 150 15.87 -2.94 4.49
C ARG A 150 14.88 -1.83 4.17
N VAL A 151 13.68 -1.99 4.70
CA VAL A 151 12.62 -0.98 4.67
C VAL A 151 12.23 -0.60 6.10
N PRO A 152 11.82 0.65 6.35
CA PRO A 152 11.36 1.05 7.67
C PRO A 152 10.00 0.40 7.99
N ALA A 153 9.80 0.14 9.29
CA ALA A 153 8.51 -0.25 9.82
C ALA A 153 8.24 0.47 11.13
N VAL A 154 7.02 0.96 11.32
CA VAL A 154 6.57 1.60 12.55
C VAL A 154 5.31 0.90 13.03
N ILE A 155 5.28 0.56 14.31
CA ILE A 155 4.10 -0.07 14.94
C ILE A 155 3.62 0.84 16.06
N ALA A 156 2.33 1.16 16.04
CA ALA A 156 1.70 1.97 17.09
C ALA A 156 0.51 1.22 17.69
N SER A 157 0.49 1.12 19.01
CA SER A 157 -0.61 0.54 19.78
C SER A 157 -0.53 1.02 21.23
N PRO A 158 -1.67 1.15 21.93
CA PRO A 158 -1.67 1.42 23.38
C PRO A 158 -0.97 0.35 24.24
N TYR A 159 -0.75 -0.84 23.70
CA TYR A 159 -0.04 -1.94 24.35
C TYR A 159 1.48 -1.91 24.17
N ILE A 160 2.03 -0.85 23.58
CA ILE A 160 3.48 -0.72 23.34
C ILE A 160 4.06 0.32 24.30
N GLN A 161 5.13 -0.04 25.00
CA GLN A 161 5.89 0.91 25.79
C GLN A 161 6.56 1.95 24.90
N PRO A 162 6.53 3.25 25.22
CA PRO A 162 7.20 4.27 24.45
C PRO A 162 8.68 3.96 24.25
N GLY A 163 9.19 4.19 23.04
CA GLY A 163 10.60 3.96 22.69
C GLY A 163 10.98 2.49 22.48
N THR A 164 10.01 1.56 22.39
CA THR A 164 10.28 0.15 22.08
C THR A 164 10.93 0.00 20.71
N ILE A 165 12.05 -0.71 20.68
CA ILE A 165 12.70 -1.16 19.44
C ILE A 165 12.46 -2.67 19.33
N LEU A 166 11.66 -3.09 18.35
CA LEU A 166 11.39 -4.49 18.12
C LEU A 166 12.55 -5.15 17.36
N ARG A 167 13.08 -6.22 17.96
CA ARG A 167 14.11 -7.09 17.35
C ARG A 167 13.63 -8.53 17.31
N PRO A 168 14.09 -9.36 16.36
CA PRO A 168 13.72 -10.79 16.29
C PRO A 168 14.08 -11.56 17.56
N SER A 169 15.23 -11.21 18.16
CA SER A 169 15.70 -11.71 19.45
C SER A 169 16.44 -10.60 20.20
N ASP A 170 16.74 -10.84 21.47
CA ASP A 170 17.45 -9.87 22.30
C ASP A 170 18.93 -9.71 21.87
N ASN A 171 19.51 -10.75 21.25
CA ASN A 171 20.89 -10.78 20.77
C ASN A 171 21.01 -10.72 19.24
N TYR A 172 19.97 -10.22 18.56
CA TYR A 172 20.02 -10.04 17.11
C TYR A 172 21.03 -8.93 16.73
N PRO A 173 21.88 -9.11 15.70
CA PRO A 173 21.95 -10.25 14.76
C PRO A 173 22.93 -11.38 15.17
N GLU A 174 23.58 -11.29 16.32
CA GLU A 174 24.70 -12.17 16.73
C GLU A 174 24.26 -13.62 16.93
N ASP A 175 23.02 -13.86 17.30
CA ASP A 175 22.46 -15.21 17.50
C ASP A 175 21.90 -15.84 16.21
N GLY A 176 21.98 -15.13 15.08
CA GLY A 176 21.48 -15.61 13.80
C GLY A 176 19.97 -15.77 13.70
N ALA A 177 19.20 -15.12 14.60
CA ALA A 177 17.75 -15.14 14.54
C ALA A 177 17.22 -14.64 13.19
N THR A 178 16.15 -15.24 12.70
CA THR A 178 15.48 -14.84 11.45
C THR A 178 15.02 -13.38 11.54
N PRO A 179 15.45 -12.49 10.64
CA PRO A 179 15.04 -11.09 10.67
C PRO A 179 13.55 -10.94 10.36
N PHE A 180 12.98 -9.82 10.79
CA PHE A 180 11.64 -9.43 10.35
C PHE A 180 11.65 -9.13 8.84
N ASP A 181 10.58 -9.54 8.18
CA ASP A 181 10.28 -9.20 6.79
C ASP A 181 8.76 -9.05 6.59
N HIS A 182 8.30 -8.87 5.36
CA HIS A 182 6.86 -8.79 5.06
C HIS A 182 6.09 -10.06 5.44
N ALA A 183 6.75 -11.22 5.40
CA ALA A 183 6.16 -12.47 5.85
C ALA A 183 5.85 -12.46 7.36
N SER A 184 6.54 -11.63 8.15
CA SER A 184 6.25 -11.44 9.58
C SER A 184 4.87 -10.85 9.83
N VAL A 185 4.41 -9.93 8.98
CA VAL A 185 3.02 -9.40 9.05
C VAL A 185 2.04 -10.53 8.77
N ILE A 186 2.27 -11.30 7.71
CA ILE A 186 1.41 -12.43 7.33
C ILE A 186 1.38 -13.49 8.44
N ASN A 187 2.53 -13.82 9.00
CA ASN A 187 2.62 -14.81 10.08
C ASN A 187 1.92 -14.31 11.36
N THR A 188 2.03 -13.03 11.68
CA THR A 188 1.30 -12.42 12.80
C THR A 188 -0.22 -12.53 12.60
N LEU A 189 -0.72 -12.21 11.42
CA LEU A 189 -2.14 -12.36 11.10
C LEU A 189 -2.58 -13.83 11.17
N ARG A 190 -1.72 -14.75 10.69
CA ARG A 190 -1.98 -16.18 10.75
C ARG A 190 -2.16 -16.67 12.18
N HIS A 191 -1.27 -16.30 13.08
CA HIS A 191 -1.36 -16.63 14.50
C HIS A 191 -2.55 -15.94 15.17
N ARG A 192 -2.71 -14.65 14.97
CA ARG A 192 -3.76 -13.84 15.62
C ARG A 192 -5.16 -14.29 15.27
N PHE A 193 -5.39 -14.76 14.06
CA PHE A 193 -6.72 -15.11 13.54
C PHE A 193 -6.88 -16.60 13.21
N GLU A 194 -5.92 -17.44 13.59
CA GLU A 194 -5.96 -18.90 13.37
C GLU A 194 -6.23 -19.25 11.90
N LEU A 195 -5.48 -18.61 10.98
CA LEU A 195 -5.73 -18.74 9.54
C LEU A 195 -5.28 -20.10 8.95
N GLY A 196 -4.81 -21.01 9.77
CA GLY A 196 -4.38 -22.36 9.37
C GLY A 196 -2.89 -22.45 9.02
N ALA A 197 -2.54 -23.36 8.11
CA ALA A 197 -1.16 -23.61 7.72
C ALA A 197 -0.50 -22.38 7.08
N PRO A 198 0.83 -22.24 7.22
CA PRO A 198 1.57 -21.15 6.57
C PRO A 198 1.48 -21.27 5.04
N LEU A 199 1.45 -20.13 4.37
CA LEU A 199 1.38 -20.08 2.90
C LEU A 199 2.66 -20.60 2.24
N THR A 200 3.81 -20.42 2.90
CA THR A 200 5.13 -20.76 2.40
C THR A 200 6.06 -21.09 3.56
N ALA A 201 7.19 -21.76 3.30
CA ALA A 201 8.24 -22.00 4.28
C ALA A 201 8.79 -20.69 4.86
N ARG A 202 8.87 -19.61 4.06
CA ARG A 202 9.28 -18.29 4.54
C ARG A 202 8.29 -17.73 5.56
N VAL A 203 6.99 -17.84 5.31
CA VAL A 203 5.96 -17.39 6.27
C VAL A 203 6.05 -18.19 7.58
N GLU A 204 6.31 -19.49 7.48
CA GLU A 204 6.46 -20.34 8.66
C GLU A 204 7.65 -19.93 9.56
N ALA A 205 8.77 -19.59 8.92
CA ALA A 205 10.01 -19.21 9.62
C ALA A 205 10.02 -17.74 10.09
N ALA A 206 9.14 -16.89 9.55
CA ALA A 206 9.14 -15.48 9.87
C ALA A 206 8.72 -15.23 11.33
N PRO A 207 9.46 -14.41 12.10
CA PRO A 207 9.06 -14.05 13.46
C PRO A 207 7.77 -13.23 13.44
N THR A 208 6.90 -13.42 14.45
CA THR A 208 5.68 -12.61 14.60
C THR A 208 5.96 -11.27 15.25
N LEU A 209 5.11 -10.29 14.99
CA LEU A 209 5.20 -8.94 15.58
C LEU A 209 4.64 -8.86 17.00
N GLU A 210 4.08 -9.94 17.55
CA GLU A 210 3.36 -9.93 18.84
C GLU A 210 4.23 -9.47 20.01
N ARG A 211 5.54 -9.76 20.00
CA ARG A 211 6.48 -9.31 21.03
C ARG A 211 6.55 -7.80 21.21
N VAL A 212 6.08 -7.02 20.26
CA VAL A 212 6.03 -5.55 20.38
C VAL A 212 4.99 -5.11 21.41
N LEU A 213 3.93 -5.92 21.64
CA LEU A 213 2.88 -5.64 22.61
C LEU A 213 3.38 -6.02 24.02
N ASN A 214 4.21 -5.17 24.59
CA ASN A 214 4.95 -5.42 25.82
C ASN A 214 4.33 -4.78 27.07
N ARG A 215 3.04 -4.46 27.02
CA ARG A 215 2.23 -3.98 28.13
C ARG A 215 0.99 -4.87 28.30
N ASP A 216 0.59 -5.10 29.53
CA ASP A 216 -0.60 -5.91 29.85
C ASP A 216 -1.91 -5.11 29.63
N THR A 217 -1.82 -3.79 29.66
CA THR A 217 -2.96 -2.89 29.55
C THR A 217 -2.71 -1.78 28.53
N PRO A 218 -3.77 -1.27 27.87
CA PRO A 218 -3.66 -0.24 26.82
C PRO A 218 -3.46 1.17 27.39
N GLU A 219 -2.34 1.41 28.06
CA GLU A 219 -2.06 2.67 28.78
C GLU A 219 -1.30 3.69 27.94
N ASN A 220 -0.52 3.26 26.94
CA ASN A 220 0.18 4.18 26.06
C ASN A 220 -0.75 4.67 24.95
N LEU A 221 -1.58 5.63 25.27
CA LEU A 221 -2.55 6.16 24.31
C LEU A 221 -1.91 6.94 23.16
N GLY A 222 -0.63 7.30 23.28
CA GLY A 222 0.06 8.17 22.33
C GLY A 222 -0.50 9.61 22.31
N PRO A 223 0.02 10.48 21.45
CA PRO A 223 -0.53 11.82 21.28
C PRO A 223 -1.98 11.77 20.78
N GLU A 224 -2.78 12.75 21.19
CA GLU A 224 -4.18 12.83 20.75
C GLU A 224 -4.28 13.06 19.25
N THR A 225 -3.39 13.86 18.71
CA THR A 225 -3.22 14.10 17.28
C THR A 225 -1.76 14.19 16.92
N ILE A 226 -1.40 13.82 15.71
CA ILE A 226 -0.11 14.12 15.11
C ILE A 226 -0.30 15.12 13.97
N ALA A 227 0.60 16.10 13.91
CA ALA A 227 0.58 17.10 12.85
C ALA A 227 1.00 16.44 11.52
N ALA A 228 0.27 16.72 10.46
CA ALA A 228 0.70 16.35 9.12
C ALA A 228 1.80 17.32 8.64
N SER A 229 2.76 16.81 7.89
CA SER A 229 3.78 17.63 7.25
C SER A 229 3.17 18.65 6.28
N GLU A 230 3.67 19.88 6.30
CA GLU A 230 3.30 20.88 5.30
C GLU A 230 3.95 20.58 3.95
N CYS A 231 3.14 20.22 2.97
CA CYS A 231 3.61 19.98 1.60
C CYS A 231 3.51 21.27 0.78
N LYS A 232 4.59 22.01 0.73
CA LYS A 232 4.67 23.23 -0.11
C LYS A 232 5.03 22.87 -1.53
N VAL A 233 4.03 22.74 -2.38
CA VAL A 233 4.20 22.47 -3.81
C VAL A 233 3.61 23.60 -4.63
N SER A 234 4.32 23.96 -5.71
CA SER A 234 3.85 24.99 -6.64
C SER A 234 2.61 24.52 -7.41
N LEU A 235 1.78 25.47 -7.85
CA LEU A 235 0.68 25.14 -8.75
C LEU A 235 1.18 24.49 -10.05
N PHE A 236 2.35 24.92 -10.53
CA PHE A 236 2.99 24.33 -11.71
C PHE A 236 3.26 22.84 -11.51
N TYR A 237 3.85 22.44 -10.37
CA TYR A 237 4.07 21.02 -10.04
C TYR A 237 2.76 20.23 -9.98
N LYS A 238 1.72 20.80 -9.35
CA LYS A 238 0.39 20.15 -9.29
C LYS A 238 -0.19 19.91 -10.68
N ILE A 239 -0.06 20.89 -11.56
CA ILE A 239 -0.48 20.78 -12.97
C ILE A 239 0.39 19.76 -13.71
N GLN A 240 1.70 19.79 -13.51
CA GLN A 240 2.63 18.85 -14.14
C GLN A 240 2.28 17.41 -13.79
N CYS A 241 2.04 17.09 -12.51
CA CYS A 241 1.63 15.74 -12.08
C CYS A 241 0.34 15.24 -12.73
N GLN A 242 -0.53 16.13 -13.24
CA GLN A 242 -1.73 15.74 -13.99
C GLN A 242 -1.43 15.27 -15.41
N PHE A 243 -0.30 15.69 -15.96
CA PHE A 243 0.08 15.48 -17.35
C PHE A 243 1.35 14.64 -17.52
N GLU A 244 2.03 14.31 -16.41
CA GLU A 244 3.18 13.43 -16.49
C GLU A 244 2.79 12.05 -17.00
N LEU A 245 3.67 11.48 -17.77
CA LEU A 245 3.63 10.07 -18.12
C LEU A 245 3.73 9.28 -16.81
N TRP A 246 2.97 8.21 -16.71
CA TRP A 246 3.03 7.32 -15.56
C TRP A 246 4.45 6.85 -15.30
N ASN A 247 4.81 6.74 -14.03
CA ASN A 247 6.03 6.05 -13.66
C ASN A 247 5.89 4.54 -13.96
N ASP A 248 7.00 3.82 -13.93
CA ASP A 248 7.03 2.40 -14.29
C ASP A 248 6.10 1.56 -13.40
N PHE A 249 5.93 1.93 -12.13
CA PHE A 249 5.01 1.28 -11.21
C PHE A 249 3.54 1.48 -11.64
N GLN A 250 3.16 2.72 -11.91
CA GLN A 250 1.80 3.05 -12.38
C GLN A 250 1.48 2.35 -13.71
N ALA A 251 2.45 2.33 -14.63
CA ALA A 251 2.32 1.63 -15.91
C ALA A 251 2.15 0.12 -15.73
N SER A 252 2.94 -0.48 -14.84
CA SER A 252 2.86 -1.91 -14.51
C SER A 252 1.55 -2.27 -13.84
N LEU A 253 1.09 -1.48 -12.88
CA LEU A 253 -0.18 -1.69 -12.20
C LEU A 253 -1.36 -1.65 -13.17
N HIS A 254 -1.35 -0.68 -14.09
CA HIS A 254 -2.34 -0.56 -15.14
C HIS A 254 -2.33 -1.77 -16.08
N ASP A 255 -1.14 -2.19 -16.53
CA ASP A 255 -1.01 -3.34 -17.44
C ASP A 255 -1.49 -4.65 -16.78
N MET A 256 -1.19 -4.85 -15.50
CA MET A 256 -1.72 -5.97 -14.73
C MET A 256 -3.24 -5.91 -14.60
N ALA A 257 -3.79 -4.75 -14.26
CA ALA A 257 -5.24 -4.57 -14.12
C ALA A 257 -6.00 -4.88 -15.43
N ARG A 258 -5.40 -4.58 -16.58
CA ARG A 258 -5.97 -4.92 -17.91
C ARG A 258 -5.99 -6.42 -18.20
N LYS A 259 -5.11 -7.19 -17.57
CA LYS A 259 -4.99 -8.64 -17.74
C LYS A 259 -5.86 -9.45 -16.77
N LEU A 260 -6.59 -8.80 -15.86
CA LEU A 260 -7.49 -9.49 -14.94
C LEU A 260 -8.60 -10.22 -15.69
N PRO A 261 -9.07 -11.37 -15.19
CA PRO A 261 -10.17 -12.12 -15.80
C PRO A 261 -11.45 -11.30 -15.92
N THR A 262 -12.20 -11.52 -17.00
CA THR A 262 -13.35 -10.72 -17.42
C THR A 262 -14.48 -10.56 -16.39
N ALA A 263 -14.61 -11.46 -15.42
CA ALA A 263 -15.65 -11.37 -14.39
C ALA A 263 -15.55 -10.09 -13.53
N ASP A 264 -14.33 -9.55 -13.32
CA ASP A 264 -14.09 -8.32 -12.57
C ASP A 264 -13.73 -7.12 -13.47
N HIS A 265 -13.64 -7.33 -14.79
CA HIS A 265 -13.34 -6.26 -15.77
C HIS A 265 -14.30 -5.07 -15.65
N GLY A 266 -15.57 -5.31 -15.36
CA GLY A 266 -16.54 -4.23 -15.21
C GLY A 266 -16.18 -3.24 -14.11
N ARG A 267 -15.61 -3.71 -12.99
CA ARG A 267 -15.17 -2.84 -11.88
C ARG A 267 -13.78 -2.26 -12.12
N ALA A 268 -12.85 -3.08 -12.59
CA ALA A 268 -11.54 -2.58 -13.02
C ALA A 268 -11.70 -1.54 -14.14
N GLN A 269 -12.63 -1.73 -15.09
CA GLN A 269 -12.92 -0.74 -16.13
C GLN A 269 -13.62 0.51 -15.59
N VAL A 270 -14.47 0.42 -14.56
CA VAL A 270 -15.03 1.63 -13.91
C VAL A 270 -13.93 2.42 -13.21
N PHE A 271 -12.98 1.74 -12.55
CA PHE A 271 -11.79 2.38 -11.99
C PHE A 271 -10.87 2.91 -13.09
N LEU A 272 -10.54 2.09 -14.07
CA LEU A 272 -9.74 2.45 -15.23
C LEU A 272 -10.42 3.57 -16.04
N GLY A 273 -11.74 3.53 -16.20
CA GLY A 273 -12.49 4.58 -16.90
C GLY A 273 -12.45 5.94 -16.22
N ARG A 274 -12.34 6.01 -14.91
CA ARG A 274 -12.18 7.27 -14.18
C ARG A 274 -10.76 7.84 -14.26
N HIS A 275 -9.74 6.98 -14.32
CA HIS A 275 -8.34 7.36 -14.17
C HIS A 275 -7.50 7.11 -15.44
N VAL A 276 -7.93 6.27 -16.36
CA VAL A 276 -7.10 5.64 -17.38
C VAL A 276 -7.59 5.79 -18.81
N THR A 277 -8.65 6.53 -19.07
CA THR A 277 -9.08 6.80 -20.46
C THR A 277 -8.05 7.58 -21.28
N ARG A 278 -6.80 7.67 -20.77
CA ARG A 278 -5.86 8.62 -21.34
C ARG A 278 -5.08 8.10 -22.54
N ASP A 279 -4.70 6.82 -22.61
CA ASP A 279 -3.85 6.38 -23.73
C ASP A 279 -3.96 4.88 -24.02
N ASP A 280 -5.06 4.44 -24.65
CA ASP A 280 -5.07 3.19 -25.38
C ASP A 280 -5.07 3.46 -26.89
N PRO A 281 -3.91 3.34 -27.56
CA PRO A 281 -3.84 3.52 -29.01
C PRO A 281 -4.55 2.41 -29.80
N GLN A 282 -5.05 1.36 -29.14
CA GLN A 282 -5.74 0.24 -29.79
C GLN A 282 -7.24 0.17 -29.50
N LYS A 283 -7.83 1.14 -28.79
CA LYS A 283 -9.26 1.15 -28.57
C LYS A 283 -9.96 1.78 -29.77
N PRO A 284 -10.85 1.07 -30.46
CA PRO A 284 -11.70 1.70 -31.47
C PRO A 284 -12.55 2.79 -30.83
N ASP A 285 -12.69 3.90 -31.52
CA ASP A 285 -13.37 5.11 -31.17
C ASP A 285 -14.67 4.90 -30.40
N GLY A 286 -14.73 5.40 -29.19
CA GLY A 286 -15.97 5.47 -28.44
C GLY A 286 -15.75 5.68 -26.95
N VAL A 287 -15.85 6.93 -26.55
CA VAL A 287 -15.84 7.50 -25.19
C VAL A 287 -14.46 8.08 -24.80
N HIS A 288 -13.98 8.98 -25.60
CA HIS A 288 -13.16 10.07 -25.09
C HIS A 288 -14.09 11.14 -24.54
N SER A 289 -13.97 11.51 -23.26
CA SER A 289 -14.47 12.82 -22.91
C SER A 289 -13.69 13.82 -23.78
N SER A 290 -14.39 14.53 -24.64
CA SER A 290 -13.81 15.52 -25.56
C SER A 290 -12.88 16.53 -24.88
N PHE A 291 -13.01 16.69 -23.57
CA PHE A 291 -12.18 17.53 -22.72
C PHE A 291 -10.74 17.02 -22.54
N GLY A 292 -10.54 15.72 -22.28
CA GLY A 292 -9.19 15.14 -22.09
C GLY A 292 -8.35 15.11 -23.38
N ALA A 293 -8.99 14.95 -24.55
CA ALA A 293 -8.31 14.97 -25.84
C ALA A 293 -7.86 16.39 -26.24
N MET A 294 -8.68 17.39 -25.94
CA MET A 294 -8.37 18.79 -26.25
C MET A 294 -7.16 19.30 -25.45
N TRP A 295 -7.03 18.92 -24.18
CA TRP A 295 -5.89 19.29 -23.34
C TRP A 295 -4.61 18.56 -23.72
N ARG A 296 -4.66 17.32 -24.17
CA ARG A 296 -3.49 16.58 -24.64
C ARG A 296 -2.84 17.23 -25.88
N HIS A 297 -3.65 17.64 -26.83
CA HIS A 297 -3.15 18.37 -28.01
C HIS A 297 -2.56 19.73 -27.63
N GLY A 298 -3.18 20.46 -26.73
CA GLY A 298 -2.69 21.72 -26.22
C GLY A 298 -1.34 21.60 -25.49
N THR A 299 -1.18 20.61 -24.66
CA THR A 299 0.05 20.39 -23.88
C THR A 299 1.21 19.92 -24.76
N TYR A 300 0.94 19.04 -25.73
CA TYR A 300 1.94 18.57 -26.67
C TYR A 300 2.45 19.70 -27.60
N LEU A 301 1.57 20.59 -27.99
CA LEU A 301 1.93 21.79 -28.82
C LEU A 301 2.69 22.82 -27.98
N ALA A 302 2.40 22.99 -26.70
CA ALA A 302 3.10 23.94 -25.84
C ALA A 302 4.50 23.45 -25.41
N MET A 303 4.73 22.15 -25.34
CA MET A 303 6.05 21.59 -24.97
C MET A 303 7.02 21.48 -26.14
N LYS A 304 6.55 21.44 -27.41
CA LYS A 304 7.41 21.40 -28.59
C LYS A 304 8.38 22.56 -28.72
N PRO A 305 8.02 23.83 -28.39
CA PRO A 305 8.95 24.94 -28.49
C PRO A 305 10.10 24.91 -27.48
N PHE A 306 10.00 24.17 -26.39
CA PHE A 306 11.00 24.16 -25.31
C PHE A 306 12.05 23.04 -25.40
N GLY A 307 12.07 22.26 -26.47
CA GLY A 307 13.20 21.39 -26.80
C GLY A 307 13.43 20.23 -25.82
N TRP A 308 12.44 19.81 -25.06
CA TRP A 308 12.56 18.61 -24.23
C TRP A 308 12.63 17.37 -25.12
N ARG A 309 13.86 16.90 -25.32
CA ARG A 309 14.13 15.56 -25.85
C ARG A 309 14.23 14.58 -24.69
N ARG A 310 13.80 13.38 -24.97
CA ARG A 310 13.87 12.19 -24.10
C ARG A 310 15.23 12.02 -23.44
#